data_41f2c898ace3a82c6e6160968da0ed3e
#
_entry.id   41f2c898ace3a82c6e6160968da0ed3e
#
_cell.length_a   1.000
_cell.length_b   1.000
_cell.length_c   1.000
_cell.angle_alpha   90.00
_cell.angle_beta   90.00
_cell.angle_gamma   90.00
#
_symmetry.space_group_name_H-M   'P 1'
#
loop_
_entity.id
_entity.type
_entity.pdbx_description
1 polymer ?
#
loop_
_entity_poly.entity_id
_entity_poly.type
_entity_poly.pdbx_seq_one_letter_code
_entity_poly.pdbx_strand_id
1 'polypeptide(L)'
;MQGIPARVDTSCVPHGLRRVAVVLLLLLGAPLGACGGGSHSSAPPPGPVPTPAQRTDVVTYKNDLSRTGQNLTESVLTPANVKTASFGLLRTLAADGKVDATPLYLSGLTVQGAKHNVVFVASESDSVYAYDTDNGALLWHVSLLGTGEDVNDMPPYGCDQVTPTIGVTATPVIDRTAGAHGIIYLIAMSRSSASNTFHQRLHALDVTTGAESLGGPVDIIATYPTLGGTSSFDAAQYEERAALLLVNGTLYTSWTSHCDAFPYTGWIIAYNASTLARTAVLNVAPNSGGMGPAIWMSGGGPAADAAGNVYVLTANGAFETTLDASGFPNQGDFGNSFLKLSMAAGALAVSDYFTMFNEADESSRDEDLGSGGIMLLPDVTDSGGTVRRLAVGAGKDGNLYVVNRDSMGRFNSATNQIWQELTGALTPGIYSTPAYFNGTVYFGPHGGALLAFAINAARLSTTPSSRTSLSFTYPGTSPAISANGASNGIVWAHENTNPAVLHAYDAGNLANELYNSAQAANGRDQFGAGNKFITPVIADGKVFIGTQSGVAVFGLLN
;
A
#
# COMPACT_ATOMS: atom_id res chain seq x y z
N MET A 1 -16.76 43.47 46.99
CA MET A 1 -16.96 44.81 46.47
C MET A 1 -16.90 44.66 44.98
N GLN A 2 -18.04 44.54 44.33
CA GLN A 2 -18.72 45.58 43.58
C GLN A 2 -17.84 46.03 42.38
N GLY A 3 -18.24 46.01 41.12
CA GLY A 3 -19.57 45.91 40.54
C GLY A 3 -19.44 45.77 39.02
N ILE A 4 -20.46 45.21 38.47
CA ILE A 4 -20.93 45.21 37.06
C ILE A 4 -21.81 46.49 36.95
N PRO A 5 -22.27 47.04 35.84
CA PRO A 5 -22.38 46.61 34.44
C PRO A 5 -22.28 47.74 33.36
N ALA A 6 -22.53 47.40 32.07
CA ALA A 6 -23.50 48.04 31.14
C ALA A 6 -23.14 47.64 29.70
N ARG A 7 -23.88 47.00 28.96
CA ARG A 7 -25.11 47.04 28.14
C ARG A 7 -25.29 48.28 27.21
N VAL A 8 -25.78 47.95 26.01
CA VAL A 8 -26.65 48.69 25.08
C VAL A 8 -25.88 49.33 23.91
N ASP A 9 -26.26 49.30 22.64
CA ASP A 9 -27.52 48.96 21.97
C ASP A 9 -27.35 48.82 20.44
N THR A 10 -28.28 48.16 19.88
CA THR A 10 -28.89 47.97 18.57
C THR A 10 -28.86 49.11 17.53
N SER A 11 -29.06 48.61 16.30
CA SER A 11 -29.79 49.17 15.12
C SER A 11 -28.89 49.70 14.01
N CYS A 12 -29.08 49.48 12.71
CA CYS A 12 -30.26 49.31 11.86
C CYS A 12 -29.86 48.80 10.47
N VAL A 13 -30.68 48.04 9.86
CA VAL A 13 -30.73 47.70 8.41
C VAL A 13 -31.35 48.92 7.67
N PRO A 14 -31.10 49.20 6.36
CA PRO A 14 -31.98 48.58 5.36
C PRO A 14 -31.41 48.25 3.95
N HIS A 15 -31.94 47.23 3.35
CA HIS A 15 -32.46 46.99 1.98
C HIS A 15 -31.82 47.67 0.75
N GLY A 16 -31.59 46.82 -0.27
CA GLY A 16 -31.36 47.25 -1.65
C GLY A 16 -31.36 46.10 -2.65
N LEU A 17 -32.55 45.57 -2.98
CA LEU A 17 -32.75 44.71 -4.13
C LEU A 17 -32.49 45.48 -5.44
N ARG A 18 -31.74 44.86 -6.38
CA ARG A 18 -31.90 45.16 -7.81
C ARG A 18 -31.99 43.85 -8.61
N ARG A 19 -33.18 43.63 -9.10
CA ARG A 19 -33.49 42.65 -10.17
C ARG A 19 -33.00 43.25 -11.50
N VAL A 20 -32.36 42.41 -12.33
CA VAL A 20 -32.20 42.67 -13.76
C VAL A 20 -33.00 41.65 -14.52
N ALA A 21 -33.92 42.16 -15.31
CA ALA A 21 -34.84 41.41 -16.17
C ALA A 21 -34.11 41.00 -17.47
N VAL A 22 -34.33 39.75 -17.88
CA VAL A 22 -33.98 39.25 -19.21
C VAL A 22 -35.16 39.51 -20.14
N VAL A 23 -34.92 40.26 -21.22
CA VAL A 23 -35.88 40.49 -22.30
C VAL A 23 -35.69 39.40 -23.34
N LEU A 24 -36.78 38.66 -23.57
CA LEU A 24 -36.93 37.67 -24.63
C LEU A 24 -37.48 38.39 -25.87
N LEU A 25 -36.78 38.38 -27.00
CA LEU A 25 -37.33 38.81 -28.28
C LEU A 25 -37.55 37.60 -29.18
N LEU A 26 -38.86 37.32 -29.39
CA LEU A 26 -39.37 36.45 -30.43
C LEU A 26 -39.44 37.24 -31.74
N LEU A 27 -38.92 36.72 -32.83
CA LEU A 27 -39.29 37.12 -34.21
C LEU A 27 -39.62 35.87 -35.02
N LEU A 28 -40.90 35.77 -35.35
CA LEU A 28 -41.48 34.89 -36.35
C LEU A 28 -41.19 35.43 -37.77
N GLY A 29 -40.89 34.54 -38.68
CA GLY A 29 -40.84 34.82 -40.10
C GLY A 29 -40.63 33.57 -40.94
N ALA A 30 -41.72 32.97 -41.44
CA ALA A 30 -41.70 32.16 -42.67
C ALA A 30 -42.17 33.01 -43.85
N PRO A 31 -41.74 32.73 -45.09
CA PRO A 31 -42.43 31.77 -45.90
C PRO A 31 -41.64 31.00 -47.01
N LEU A 32 -42.20 29.86 -47.37
CA LEU A 32 -42.42 29.25 -48.71
C LEU A 32 -41.30 29.22 -49.79
N GLY A 33 -40.97 28.00 -50.17
CA GLY A 33 -41.08 27.56 -51.56
C GLY A 33 -39.79 27.21 -52.27
N ALA A 34 -39.54 25.95 -52.56
CA ALA A 34 -39.45 25.35 -53.88
C ALA A 34 -38.64 24.06 -53.88
N CYS A 35 -39.18 23.07 -54.54
CA CYS A 35 -38.60 21.74 -54.80
C CYS A 35 -37.30 21.78 -55.58
N GLY A 36 -36.36 20.91 -55.20
CA GLY A 36 -35.20 20.50 -56.01
C GLY A 36 -34.61 19.24 -55.42
N GLY A 37 -34.95 18.07 -55.98
CA GLY A 37 -34.41 16.78 -55.54
C GLY A 37 -32.91 16.65 -55.85
N GLY A 38 -32.17 16.30 -54.83
CA GLY A 38 -30.79 15.85 -54.90
C GLY A 38 -30.52 14.97 -53.72
N SER A 39 -30.52 13.67 -53.89
CA SER A 39 -30.13 12.68 -52.90
C SER A 39 -28.64 12.79 -52.65
N HIS A 40 -28.24 13.59 -51.64
CA HIS A 40 -26.95 13.50 -51.06
C HIS A 40 -27.03 12.50 -49.88
N SER A 41 -26.48 11.31 -50.08
CA SER A 41 -26.15 10.37 -49.03
C SER A 41 -25.12 11.04 -48.11
N SER A 42 -25.54 11.61 -47.00
CA SER A 42 -24.65 12.04 -45.94
C SER A 42 -24.00 10.80 -45.35
N ALA A 43 -22.66 10.70 -45.45
CA ALA A 43 -21.90 9.71 -44.69
C ALA A 43 -22.27 9.84 -43.18
N PRO A 44 -22.39 8.73 -42.45
CA PRO A 44 -22.62 8.80 -41.02
C PRO A 44 -21.48 9.59 -40.36
N PRO A 45 -21.74 10.35 -39.27
CA PRO A 45 -20.71 11.06 -38.54
C PRO A 45 -19.63 10.07 -38.11
N PRO A 46 -18.34 10.43 -38.14
CA PRO A 46 -17.28 9.57 -37.65
C PRO A 46 -17.62 9.19 -36.21
N GLY A 47 -17.55 7.89 -35.93
CA GLY A 47 -17.74 7.37 -34.55
C GLY A 47 -16.76 8.07 -33.60
N PRO A 48 -17.08 8.15 -32.31
CA PRO A 48 -16.19 8.76 -31.32
C PRO A 48 -14.80 8.14 -31.48
N VAL A 49 -13.79 9.01 -31.67
CA VAL A 49 -12.37 8.60 -31.66
C VAL A 49 -12.15 7.87 -30.32
N PRO A 50 -11.66 6.64 -30.32
CA PRO A 50 -11.38 5.95 -29.06
C PRO A 50 -10.49 6.84 -28.22
N THR A 51 -10.94 7.22 -27.03
CA THR A 51 -10.08 7.87 -26.04
C THR A 51 -8.92 6.92 -25.80
N PRO A 52 -7.65 7.36 -25.87
CA PRO A 52 -6.52 6.49 -25.54
C PRO A 52 -6.79 5.86 -24.19
N ALA A 53 -6.63 4.53 -24.08
CA ALA A 53 -6.80 3.82 -22.82
C ALA A 53 -5.98 4.57 -21.75
N GLN A 54 -6.66 4.99 -20.69
CA GLN A 54 -6.00 5.71 -19.58
C GLN A 54 -5.10 4.68 -18.90
N ARG A 55 -3.80 4.77 -19.14
CA ARG A 55 -2.81 3.90 -18.50
C ARG A 55 -2.68 4.35 -17.06
N THR A 56 -2.81 3.42 -16.13
CA THR A 56 -2.63 3.72 -14.70
C THR A 56 -1.19 3.53 -14.33
N ASP A 57 -0.58 4.58 -13.78
CA ASP A 57 0.70 4.48 -13.10
C ASP A 57 0.51 3.69 -11.79
N VAL A 58 1.52 2.91 -11.41
CA VAL A 58 1.61 2.25 -10.10
C VAL A 58 2.71 2.94 -9.32
N VAL A 59 2.32 3.90 -8.49
CA VAL A 59 3.25 4.83 -7.80
C VAL A 59 3.44 4.50 -6.32
N THR A 60 2.73 3.48 -5.81
CA THR A 60 2.76 3.08 -4.41
C THR A 60 2.35 1.63 -4.26
N TYR A 61 2.69 1.02 -3.14
CA TYR A 61 2.26 -0.33 -2.79
C TYR A 61 0.73 -0.48 -2.90
N LYS A 62 0.25 -1.59 -3.49
CA LYS A 62 -1.18 -1.89 -3.66
C LYS A 62 -1.96 -0.80 -4.42
N ASN A 63 -1.32 -0.07 -5.32
CA ASN A 63 -1.87 0.86 -6.31
C ASN A 63 -2.44 2.16 -5.76
N ASP A 64 -2.93 2.22 -4.51
CA ASP A 64 -3.57 3.40 -3.94
C ASP A 64 -3.28 3.58 -2.43
N LEU A 65 -3.66 4.74 -1.89
CA LEU A 65 -3.44 5.06 -0.48
C LEU A 65 -4.28 4.19 0.48
N SER A 66 -5.40 3.67 0.03
CA SER A 66 -6.27 2.76 0.80
C SER A 66 -5.76 1.32 0.82
N ARG A 67 -4.74 1.00 0.01
CA ARG A 67 -4.13 -0.32 -0.15
C ARG A 67 -5.09 -1.36 -0.72
N THR A 68 -6.02 -0.95 -1.61
CA THR A 68 -7.02 -1.84 -2.19
C THR A 68 -6.45 -2.90 -3.13
N GLY A 69 -5.27 -2.68 -3.68
CA GLY A 69 -4.58 -3.63 -4.56
C GLY A 69 -5.22 -3.80 -5.92
N GLN A 70 -6.06 -2.85 -6.38
CA GLN A 70 -6.79 -2.94 -7.63
C GLN A 70 -6.25 -1.96 -8.69
N ASN A 71 -6.03 -2.46 -9.90
CA ASN A 71 -5.89 -1.66 -11.11
C ASN A 71 -7.19 -1.76 -11.92
N LEU A 72 -8.02 -0.72 -11.89
CA LEU A 72 -9.33 -0.69 -12.57
C LEU A 72 -9.27 -0.17 -14.00
N THR A 73 -8.09 0.12 -14.53
CA THR A 73 -7.91 0.60 -15.91
C THR A 73 -7.23 -0.43 -16.81
N GLU A 74 -7.04 -1.66 -16.31
CA GLU A 74 -6.49 -2.75 -17.09
C GLU A 74 -7.51 -3.24 -18.12
N SER A 75 -7.23 -2.99 -19.38
CA SER A 75 -8.13 -3.33 -20.49
C SER A 75 -7.58 -4.42 -21.41
N VAL A 76 -6.32 -4.81 -21.25
CA VAL A 76 -5.64 -5.78 -22.10
C VAL A 76 -5.81 -7.20 -21.54
N LEU A 77 -5.54 -7.40 -20.24
CA LEU A 77 -5.67 -8.69 -19.59
C LEU A 77 -7.12 -8.95 -19.18
N THR A 78 -7.67 -10.04 -19.66
CA THR A 78 -9.07 -10.44 -19.40
C THR A 78 -9.15 -11.92 -19.03
N PRO A 79 -10.22 -12.38 -18.35
CA PRO A 79 -10.42 -13.82 -18.11
C PRO A 79 -10.47 -14.67 -19.40
N ALA A 80 -10.76 -14.04 -20.54
CA ALA A 80 -10.81 -14.74 -21.83
C ALA A 80 -9.42 -15.03 -22.40
N ASN A 81 -8.42 -14.13 -22.21
CA ASN A 81 -7.10 -14.25 -22.81
C ASN A 81 -5.96 -14.60 -21.83
N VAL A 82 -6.18 -14.53 -20.52
CA VAL A 82 -5.23 -15.00 -19.50
C VAL A 82 -5.35 -16.53 -19.36
N LYS A 83 -4.69 -17.25 -20.25
CA LYS A 83 -4.66 -18.71 -20.33
C LYS A 83 -3.27 -19.17 -20.76
N THR A 84 -2.88 -20.38 -20.40
CA THR A 84 -1.55 -20.96 -20.72
C THR A 84 -1.20 -20.90 -22.22
N ALA A 85 -2.20 -20.92 -23.11
CA ALA A 85 -1.97 -20.85 -24.57
C ALA A 85 -1.68 -19.43 -25.06
N SER A 86 -2.12 -18.40 -24.36
CA SER A 86 -2.09 -16.99 -24.85
C SER A 86 -1.42 -16.02 -23.86
N PHE A 87 -1.07 -16.47 -22.67
CA PHE A 87 -0.42 -15.69 -21.62
C PHE A 87 0.75 -16.47 -21.04
N GLY A 88 1.83 -15.81 -20.66
CA GLY A 88 3.00 -16.44 -20.06
C GLY A 88 4.14 -15.47 -19.80
N LEU A 89 5.31 -16.04 -19.44
CA LEU A 89 6.54 -15.30 -19.19
C LEU A 89 7.07 -14.69 -20.51
N LEU A 90 7.18 -13.37 -20.54
CA LEU A 90 7.74 -12.63 -21.68
C LEU A 90 9.27 -12.51 -21.55
N ARG A 91 9.74 -12.16 -20.34
CA ARG A 91 11.16 -11.92 -20.06
C ARG A 91 11.42 -11.80 -18.56
N THR A 92 12.70 -11.78 -18.19
CA THR A 92 13.16 -11.39 -16.86
C THR A 92 14.01 -10.12 -16.98
N LEU A 93 13.76 -9.14 -16.14
CA LEU A 93 14.56 -7.94 -15.97
C LEU A 93 15.57 -8.22 -14.85
N ALA A 94 16.86 -8.16 -15.15
CA ALA A 94 17.92 -8.55 -14.21
C ALA A 94 18.10 -7.50 -13.10
N ALA A 95 18.42 -7.93 -11.89
CA ALA A 95 18.95 -7.11 -10.82
C ALA A 95 20.17 -7.82 -10.19
N ASP A 96 21.01 -7.07 -9.50
CA ASP A 96 22.20 -7.56 -8.83
C ASP A 96 21.93 -8.25 -7.49
N GLY A 97 20.67 -8.27 -7.06
CA GLY A 97 20.20 -8.87 -5.82
C GLY A 97 18.73 -9.25 -5.88
N LYS A 98 18.27 -9.75 -4.75
CA LYS A 98 16.88 -10.10 -4.53
C LYS A 98 15.99 -8.85 -4.60
N VAL A 99 14.79 -8.99 -5.15
CA VAL A 99 13.79 -7.92 -5.25
C VAL A 99 12.63 -8.24 -4.32
N ASP A 100 12.69 -7.72 -3.09
CA ASP A 100 11.62 -7.82 -2.10
C ASP A 100 10.65 -6.62 -2.20
N ALA A 101 11.18 -5.44 -2.49
CA ALA A 101 10.39 -4.25 -2.79
C ALA A 101 9.48 -4.45 -3.99
N THR A 102 8.19 -4.10 -3.86
CA THR A 102 7.25 -4.20 -4.99
C THR A 102 7.66 -3.23 -6.11
N PRO A 103 7.83 -3.70 -7.37
CA PRO A 103 8.15 -2.83 -8.49
C PRO A 103 7.09 -1.74 -8.70
N LEU A 104 7.53 -0.53 -9.09
CA LEU A 104 6.63 0.58 -9.41
C LEU A 104 6.64 0.86 -10.92
N TYR A 105 5.58 1.47 -11.44
CA TYR A 105 5.41 1.65 -12.88
C TYR A 105 4.93 3.06 -13.23
N LEU A 106 5.57 3.68 -14.24
CA LEU A 106 5.14 4.94 -14.85
C LEU A 106 4.93 4.77 -16.35
N SER A 107 3.78 5.24 -16.84
CA SER A 107 3.47 5.26 -18.26
C SER A 107 3.98 6.54 -18.94
N GLY A 108 4.49 6.40 -20.17
CA GLY A 108 4.84 7.52 -21.04
C GLY A 108 5.86 8.50 -20.46
N LEU A 109 6.79 8.03 -19.62
CA LEU A 109 7.87 8.83 -19.05
C LEU A 109 8.88 9.19 -20.15
N THR A 110 9.31 10.45 -20.20
CA THR A 110 10.36 10.87 -21.14
C THR A 110 11.73 10.64 -20.52
N VAL A 111 12.48 9.68 -21.06
CA VAL A 111 13.86 9.37 -20.64
C VAL A 111 14.77 9.54 -21.87
N GLN A 112 15.87 10.28 -21.72
CA GLN A 112 16.83 10.54 -22.82
C GLN A 112 16.18 11.05 -24.13
N GLY A 113 15.08 11.82 -24.01
CA GLY A 113 14.37 12.41 -25.14
C GLY A 113 13.33 11.52 -25.82
N ALA A 114 13.16 10.27 -25.40
CA ALA A 114 12.14 9.35 -25.90
C ALA A 114 11.11 9.00 -24.82
N LYS A 115 9.89 8.66 -25.23
CA LYS A 115 8.83 8.20 -24.32
C LYS A 115 8.92 6.70 -24.10
N HIS A 116 8.89 6.29 -22.83
CA HIS A 116 8.96 4.91 -22.40
C HIS A 116 7.86 4.60 -21.38
N ASN A 117 7.43 3.36 -21.34
CA ASN A 117 6.68 2.78 -20.22
C ASN A 117 7.71 2.14 -19.29
N VAL A 118 7.85 2.65 -18.07
CA VAL A 118 8.99 2.36 -17.21
C VAL A 118 8.58 1.59 -15.97
N VAL A 119 9.27 0.48 -15.70
CA VAL A 119 9.22 -0.19 -14.38
C VAL A 119 10.50 0.12 -13.60
N PHE A 120 10.31 0.51 -12.34
CA PHE A 120 11.39 0.76 -11.38
C PHE A 120 11.55 -0.46 -10.49
N VAL A 121 12.77 -0.91 -10.33
CA VAL A 121 13.15 -2.10 -9.58
C VAL A 121 14.21 -1.72 -8.57
N ALA A 122 13.97 -1.97 -7.29
CA ALA A 122 14.96 -1.78 -6.24
C ALA A 122 15.36 -3.15 -5.67
N SER A 123 16.65 -3.33 -5.38
CA SER A 123 17.19 -4.61 -4.92
C SER A 123 17.74 -4.54 -3.50
N GLU A 124 17.85 -5.71 -2.88
CA GLU A 124 18.55 -5.90 -1.59
C GLU A 124 20.07 -5.71 -1.69
N SER A 125 20.59 -5.29 -2.86
CA SER A 125 21.98 -4.91 -3.08
C SER A 125 22.17 -3.40 -3.22
N ASP A 126 21.23 -2.59 -2.69
CA ASP A 126 21.29 -1.13 -2.75
C ASP A 126 21.37 -0.57 -4.17
N SER A 127 20.68 -1.21 -5.11
CA SER A 127 20.60 -0.78 -6.50
C SER A 127 19.20 -0.46 -6.93
N VAL A 128 19.05 0.57 -7.77
CA VAL A 128 17.79 0.93 -8.41
C VAL A 128 17.94 0.94 -9.92
N TYR A 129 17.01 0.29 -10.59
CA TYR A 129 16.96 0.13 -12.04
C TYR A 129 15.68 0.74 -12.60
N ALA A 130 15.76 1.34 -13.78
CA ALA A 130 14.62 1.70 -14.62
C ALA A 130 14.70 0.92 -15.93
N TYR A 131 13.67 0.15 -16.22
CA TYR A 131 13.57 -0.64 -17.45
C TYR A 131 12.39 -0.18 -18.29
N ASP A 132 12.59 -0.11 -19.61
CA ASP A 132 11.51 -0.02 -20.57
C ASP A 132 10.73 -1.33 -20.58
N THR A 133 9.43 -1.28 -20.27
CA THR A 133 8.60 -2.49 -20.16
C THR A 133 8.24 -3.11 -21.49
N ASP A 134 8.33 -2.37 -22.59
CA ASP A 134 7.91 -2.82 -23.91
C ASP A 134 8.98 -3.70 -24.58
N ASN A 135 10.26 -3.39 -24.36
CA ASN A 135 11.38 -4.13 -24.94
C ASN A 135 12.35 -4.75 -23.90
N GLY A 136 12.28 -4.35 -22.61
CA GLY A 136 13.15 -4.81 -21.54
C GLY A 136 14.50 -4.10 -21.50
N ALA A 137 14.68 -3.00 -22.23
CA ALA A 137 15.92 -2.25 -22.22
C ALA A 137 16.15 -1.55 -20.88
N LEU A 138 17.38 -1.63 -20.37
CA LEU A 138 17.82 -0.85 -19.24
C LEU A 138 17.97 0.62 -19.65
N LEU A 139 17.21 1.51 -19.01
CA LEU A 139 17.26 2.95 -19.27
C LEU A 139 18.32 3.62 -18.39
N TRP A 140 18.35 3.27 -17.11
CA TRP A 140 19.37 3.68 -16.17
C TRP A 140 19.46 2.72 -14.96
N HIS A 141 20.62 2.75 -14.30
CA HIS A 141 20.90 2.02 -13.06
C HIS A 141 21.77 2.90 -12.18
N VAL A 142 21.50 2.88 -10.87
CA VAL A 142 22.31 3.56 -9.85
C VAL A 142 22.48 2.68 -8.63
N SER A 143 23.65 2.79 -8.01
CA SER A 143 23.93 2.25 -6.67
C SER A 143 23.65 3.35 -5.63
N LEU A 144 23.08 2.97 -4.50
CA LEU A 144 22.75 3.84 -3.37
C LEU A 144 23.85 3.86 -2.30
N LEU A 145 24.89 3.07 -2.49
CA LEU A 145 26.01 2.95 -1.56
C LEU A 145 26.78 4.28 -1.46
N GLY A 146 27.03 4.72 -0.24
CA GLY A 146 27.93 5.85 0.05
C GLY A 146 29.39 5.48 -0.15
N THR A 147 30.26 6.49 -0.16
CA THR A 147 31.70 6.27 -0.30
C THR A 147 32.26 5.46 0.88
N GLY A 148 32.85 4.30 0.60
CA GLY A 148 33.41 3.40 1.62
C GLY A 148 32.36 2.52 2.31
N GLU A 149 31.20 2.41 1.71
CA GLU A 149 30.15 1.50 2.13
C GLU A 149 30.05 0.30 1.20
N ASP A 150 29.59 -0.79 1.75
CA ASP A 150 29.28 -2.03 1.06
C ASP A 150 27.82 -2.40 1.30
N VAL A 151 27.27 -3.27 0.46
CA VAL A 151 25.99 -3.92 0.72
C VAL A 151 26.02 -4.58 2.10
N ASN A 152 24.93 -4.52 2.82
CA ASN A 152 24.86 -5.15 4.13
C ASN A 152 24.68 -6.67 3.99
N ASP A 153 25.77 -7.42 3.95
CA ASP A 153 25.85 -8.88 3.89
C ASP A 153 25.96 -9.54 5.29
N MET A 154 25.98 -8.73 6.34
CA MET A 154 26.00 -9.18 7.73
C MET A 154 24.67 -8.80 8.41
N PRO A 155 23.77 -9.78 8.58
CA PRO A 155 22.49 -9.48 9.22
C PRO A 155 22.76 -9.02 10.65
N PRO A 156 22.23 -7.83 11.05
CA PRO A 156 22.32 -7.38 12.43
C PRO A 156 21.77 -8.43 13.37
N TYR A 157 22.40 -8.60 14.51
CA TYR A 157 21.99 -9.57 15.53
C TYR A 157 21.90 -11.03 15.06
N GLY A 158 22.51 -11.38 13.93
CA GLY A 158 22.43 -12.72 13.35
C GLY A 158 21.07 -13.05 12.72
N CYS A 159 20.29 -12.04 12.40
CA CYS A 159 18.95 -12.19 11.79
C CYS A 159 19.04 -12.63 10.33
N ASP A 160 18.34 -13.71 9.96
CA ASP A 160 18.30 -14.25 8.60
C ASP A 160 16.95 -14.02 7.89
N GLN A 161 16.13 -13.12 8.39
CA GLN A 161 14.82 -12.83 7.80
C GLN A 161 14.92 -12.19 6.42
N VAL A 162 15.96 -11.37 6.18
CA VAL A 162 16.31 -10.84 4.85
C VAL A 162 17.72 -11.31 4.51
N THR A 163 17.88 -12.07 3.44
CA THR A 163 19.15 -12.68 3.02
C THR A 163 19.24 -12.77 1.50
N PRO A 164 20.45 -12.83 0.90
CA PRO A 164 21.79 -12.82 1.50
C PRO A 164 22.25 -11.42 1.94
N THR A 165 21.62 -10.36 1.44
CA THR A 165 21.92 -8.96 1.71
C THR A 165 20.69 -8.23 2.19
N ILE A 166 20.85 -7.12 2.89
CA ILE A 166 19.77 -6.21 3.30
C ILE A 166 20.09 -4.85 2.68
N GLY A 167 19.24 -4.38 1.81
CA GLY A 167 19.36 -3.11 1.10
C GLY A 167 18.05 -2.35 1.03
N VAL A 168 17.34 -2.40 -0.11
CA VAL A 168 16.01 -1.80 -0.27
C VAL A 168 14.95 -2.89 -0.12
N THR A 169 14.47 -3.08 1.11
CA THR A 169 13.45 -4.08 1.45
C THR A 169 12.03 -3.53 1.29
N ALA A 170 11.79 -2.31 1.78
CA ALA A 170 10.48 -1.67 1.72
C ALA A 170 10.13 -1.18 0.31
N THR A 171 8.85 -1.35 -0.08
CA THR A 171 8.36 -0.80 -1.35
C THR A 171 8.46 0.72 -1.37
N PRO A 172 9.12 1.31 -2.38
CA PRO A 172 9.22 2.74 -2.60
C PRO A 172 7.87 3.43 -2.85
N VAL A 173 7.91 4.76 -2.97
CA VAL A 173 6.77 5.55 -3.45
C VAL A 173 7.24 6.59 -4.46
N ILE A 174 6.44 6.86 -5.50
CA ILE A 174 6.74 7.89 -6.50
C ILE A 174 5.78 9.06 -6.37
N ASP A 175 6.34 10.28 -6.32
CA ASP A 175 5.60 11.50 -6.62
C ASP A 175 5.94 11.96 -8.03
N ARG A 176 5.03 11.74 -8.98
CA ARG A 176 5.23 12.12 -10.38
C ARG A 176 5.28 13.64 -10.59
N THR A 177 4.82 14.41 -9.61
CA THR A 177 4.74 15.87 -9.68
C THR A 177 5.90 16.58 -8.97
N ALA A 178 6.70 15.85 -8.18
CA ALA A 178 7.84 16.39 -7.47
C ALA A 178 9.06 16.61 -8.39
N GLY A 179 9.90 17.57 -8.06
CA GLY A 179 11.10 17.88 -8.85
C GLY A 179 10.77 18.33 -10.28
N ALA A 180 11.71 18.10 -11.18
CA ALA A 180 11.54 18.46 -12.60
C ALA A 180 10.80 17.36 -13.40
N HIS A 181 10.93 16.09 -13.00
CA HIS A 181 10.48 14.95 -13.79
C HIS A 181 9.69 13.90 -13.00
N GLY A 182 9.54 14.08 -11.68
CA GLY A 182 9.05 13.10 -10.73
C GLY A 182 10.18 12.54 -9.86
N ILE A 183 9.85 12.16 -8.64
CA ILE A 183 10.80 11.63 -7.65
C ILE A 183 10.32 10.27 -7.15
N ILE A 184 11.23 9.29 -7.08
CA ILE A 184 11.04 8.05 -6.34
C ILE A 184 11.75 8.17 -4.98
N TYR A 185 11.00 7.93 -3.91
CA TYR A 185 11.50 7.91 -2.53
C TYR A 185 11.64 6.47 -2.06
N LEU A 186 12.76 6.16 -1.42
CA LEU A 186 13.04 4.81 -0.91
C LEU A 186 14.02 4.88 0.28
N ILE A 187 14.04 3.83 1.07
CA ILE A 187 15.01 3.62 2.14
C ILE A 187 15.98 2.53 1.71
N ALA A 188 17.26 2.74 1.99
CA ALA A 188 18.32 1.77 1.77
C ALA A 188 19.12 1.55 3.05
N MET A 189 19.52 0.30 3.30
CA MET A 189 20.37 -0.07 4.42
C MET A 189 21.74 -0.52 3.92
N SER A 190 22.80 0.24 4.25
CA SER A 190 24.19 -0.10 3.91
C SER A 190 25.07 -0.23 5.16
N ARG A 191 26.32 -0.66 4.97
CA ARG A 191 27.28 -0.83 6.05
C ARG A 191 28.66 -0.32 5.64
N SER A 192 29.30 0.47 6.49
CA SER A 192 30.72 0.79 6.39
C SER A 192 31.54 -0.36 6.94
N SER A 193 32.15 -1.19 6.09
CA SER A 193 32.92 -2.38 6.49
C SER A 193 34.13 -2.04 7.39
N ALA A 194 34.75 -0.89 7.16
CA ALA A 194 35.90 -0.44 7.92
C ALA A 194 35.58 -0.12 9.40
N SER A 195 34.41 0.39 9.69
CA SER A 195 33.95 0.75 11.04
C SER A 195 32.86 -0.16 11.60
N ASN A 196 32.32 -1.06 10.77
CA ASN A 196 31.14 -1.87 11.08
C ASN A 196 29.92 -1.00 11.49
N THR A 197 29.78 0.15 10.85
CA THR A 197 28.68 1.09 11.11
C THR A 197 27.57 0.86 10.10
N PHE A 198 26.34 0.68 10.58
CA PHE A 198 25.14 0.55 9.74
C PHE A 198 24.56 1.92 9.44
N HIS A 199 24.00 2.07 8.25
CA HIS A 199 23.34 3.27 7.78
C HIS A 199 21.96 2.90 7.26
N GLN A 200 20.97 3.71 7.64
CA GLN A 200 19.63 3.71 7.05
C GLN A 200 19.42 5.09 6.45
N ARG A 201 19.11 5.18 5.15
CA ARG A 201 19.00 6.48 4.46
C ARG A 201 17.73 6.57 3.62
N LEU A 202 17.11 7.74 3.71
CA LEU A 202 16.05 8.15 2.80
C LEU A 202 16.69 8.78 1.56
N HIS A 203 16.44 8.16 0.41
CA HIS A 203 16.84 8.61 -0.92
C HIS A 203 15.66 9.24 -1.64
N ALA A 204 15.95 10.20 -2.53
CA ALA A 204 15.00 10.86 -3.41
C ALA A 204 15.60 10.95 -4.81
N LEU A 205 15.26 10.02 -5.70
CA LEU A 205 15.86 9.92 -7.03
C LEU A 205 14.95 10.51 -8.10
N ASP A 206 15.53 11.29 -9.03
CA ASP A 206 14.85 11.70 -10.25
C ASP A 206 14.50 10.46 -11.09
N VAL A 207 13.24 10.28 -11.42
CA VAL A 207 12.75 9.07 -12.11
C VAL A 207 13.30 8.89 -13.52
N THR A 208 13.85 9.95 -14.14
CA THR A 208 14.39 9.91 -15.50
C THR A 208 15.88 9.59 -15.58
N THR A 209 16.62 9.78 -14.48
CA THR A 209 18.07 9.67 -14.45
C THR A 209 18.60 8.79 -13.34
N GLY A 210 17.82 8.54 -12.29
CA GLY A 210 18.28 7.90 -11.06
C GLY A 210 19.17 8.80 -10.18
N ALA A 211 19.39 10.06 -10.56
CA ALA A 211 20.23 10.97 -9.78
C ALA A 211 19.55 11.39 -8.48
N GLU A 212 20.34 11.51 -7.40
CA GLU A 212 19.87 12.08 -6.14
C GLU A 212 19.34 13.51 -6.35
N SER A 213 18.25 13.80 -5.69
CA SER A 213 17.53 15.07 -5.75
C SER A 213 17.21 15.57 -4.34
N LEU A 214 16.64 16.79 -4.26
CA LEU A 214 16.15 17.38 -3.02
C LEU A 214 17.19 17.46 -1.89
N GLY A 215 18.50 17.36 -2.21
CA GLY A 215 19.59 17.34 -1.24
C GLY A 215 19.78 16.01 -0.51
N GLY A 216 19.19 14.93 -1.05
CA GLY A 216 19.39 13.56 -0.53
C GLY A 216 20.78 12.97 -0.84
N PRO A 217 21.09 11.78 -0.30
CA PRO A 217 20.29 11.08 0.71
C PRO A 217 20.39 11.72 2.11
N VAL A 218 19.42 11.40 3.00
CA VAL A 218 19.44 11.86 4.40
C VAL A 218 19.42 10.66 5.35
N ASP A 219 20.26 10.70 6.40
CA ASP A 219 20.29 9.64 7.41
C ASP A 219 18.99 9.62 8.22
N ILE A 220 18.51 8.42 8.54
CA ILE A 220 17.38 8.22 9.44
C ILE A 220 17.86 8.39 10.88
N ILE A 221 17.50 9.53 11.46
CA ILE A 221 17.83 9.89 12.83
C ILE A 221 16.55 10.31 13.54
N ALA A 222 16.22 9.66 14.65
CA ALA A 222 15.04 9.99 15.43
C ALA A 222 15.28 9.79 16.93
N THR A 223 14.60 10.57 17.73
CA THR A 223 14.51 10.42 19.19
C THR A 223 13.07 10.61 19.62
N TYR A 224 12.67 9.94 20.70
CA TYR A 224 11.33 10.06 21.27
C TYR A 224 11.40 10.11 22.81
N PRO A 225 10.64 10.99 23.48
CA PRO A 225 10.61 11.05 24.93
C PRO A 225 9.95 9.80 25.52
N THR A 226 10.51 9.34 26.66
CA THR A 226 9.99 8.23 27.45
C THR A 226 9.88 8.66 28.91
N LEU A 227 9.18 7.92 29.76
CA LEU A 227 9.14 8.18 31.19
C LEU A 227 10.52 8.06 31.85
N GLY A 228 11.40 7.23 31.30
CA GLY A 228 12.78 7.02 31.78
C GLY A 228 13.82 7.94 31.15
N GLY A 229 13.44 8.82 30.20
CA GLY A 229 14.39 9.68 29.49
C GLY A 229 14.08 9.82 28.00
N THR A 230 14.96 9.35 27.14
CA THR A 230 14.80 9.45 25.66
C THR A 230 15.20 8.12 25.02
N SER A 231 14.36 7.61 24.14
CA SER A 231 14.70 6.52 23.20
C SER A 231 15.28 7.12 21.92
N SER A 232 16.25 6.44 21.34
CA SER A 232 16.90 6.84 20.07
C SER A 232 16.75 5.73 19.03
N PHE A 233 16.53 6.12 17.79
CA PHE A 233 16.56 5.21 16.65
C PHE A 233 17.98 4.70 16.42
N ASP A 234 18.15 3.40 16.23
CA ASP A 234 19.41 2.75 15.93
C ASP A 234 19.33 2.09 14.54
N ALA A 235 20.17 2.54 13.60
CA ALA A 235 20.20 2.02 12.24
C ALA A 235 20.54 0.52 12.15
N ALA A 236 21.24 -0.04 13.15
CA ALA A 236 21.53 -1.46 13.22
C ALA A 236 20.37 -2.29 13.76
N GLN A 237 19.55 -1.71 14.65
CA GLN A 237 18.43 -2.39 15.32
C GLN A 237 17.19 -2.52 14.43
N TYR A 238 16.91 -1.46 13.65
CA TYR A 238 15.61 -1.30 13.00
C TYR A 238 15.67 -1.66 11.52
N GLU A 239 14.59 -2.32 11.07
CA GLU A 239 14.33 -2.69 9.68
C GLU A 239 13.11 -1.93 9.17
N GLU A 240 13.18 -1.32 7.99
CA GLU A 240 12.00 -0.86 7.29
C GLU A 240 11.46 -1.97 6.41
N ARG A 241 10.40 -2.62 6.87
CA ARG A 241 9.71 -3.68 6.15
C ARG A 241 8.45 -3.17 5.47
N ALA A 242 7.75 -2.27 6.15
CA ALA A 242 6.51 -1.71 5.66
C ALA A 242 6.77 -0.72 4.52
N ALA A 243 5.99 -0.81 3.44
CA ALA A 243 6.07 0.08 2.30
C ALA A 243 5.92 1.56 2.71
N LEU A 244 6.65 2.45 2.03
CA LEU A 244 6.54 3.88 2.26
C LEU A 244 5.13 4.38 1.91
N LEU A 245 4.70 5.43 2.60
CA LEU A 245 3.46 6.13 2.32
C LEU A 245 3.74 7.62 2.05
N LEU A 246 3.23 8.12 0.93
CA LEU A 246 3.23 9.55 0.61
C LEU A 246 1.79 10.05 0.57
N VAL A 247 1.45 10.99 1.45
CA VAL A 247 0.14 11.63 1.47
C VAL A 247 0.27 13.10 1.85
N ASN A 248 -0.40 13.98 1.11
CA ASN A 248 -0.42 15.43 1.34
C ASN A 248 0.99 16.06 1.49
N GLY A 249 1.96 15.60 0.68
CA GLY A 249 3.34 16.11 0.71
C GLY A 249 4.17 15.64 1.93
N THR A 250 3.65 14.71 2.72
CA THR A 250 4.35 14.07 3.83
C THR A 250 4.65 12.62 3.49
N LEU A 251 5.91 12.25 3.62
CA LEU A 251 6.41 10.89 3.49
C LEU A 251 6.49 10.24 4.87
N TYR A 252 5.91 9.04 5.01
CA TYR A 252 5.95 8.24 6.24
C TYR A 252 6.76 6.97 6.03
N THR A 253 7.66 6.70 6.98
CA THR A 253 8.43 5.47 7.11
C THR A 253 8.01 4.76 8.39
N SER A 254 7.99 3.41 8.39
CA SER A 254 7.46 2.62 9.50
C SER A 254 8.37 1.43 9.79
N TRP A 255 8.78 1.28 11.04
CA TRP A 255 9.92 0.48 11.40
C TRP A 255 9.58 -0.65 12.36
N THR A 256 10.23 -1.77 12.13
CA THR A 256 10.28 -2.94 13.00
C THR A 256 11.73 -3.24 13.42
N SER A 257 11.95 -4.31 14.16
CA SER A 257 13.29 -4.76 14.54
C SER A 257 13.75 -5.94 13.69
N HIS A 258 15.04 -6.10 13.51
CA HIS A 258 15.60 -7.33 12.94
C HIS A 258 15.39 -8.50 13.93
N CYS A 259 14.61 -9.53 13.53
CA CYS A 259 14.35 -10.77 14.27
C CYS A 259 13.96 -10.57 15.74
N ASP A 260 13.13 -9.57 16.05
CA ASP A 260 12.70 -9.29 17.43
C ASP A 260 13.85 -9.17 18.44
N ALA A 261 15.00 -8.65 18.00
CA ALA A 261 16.15 -8.48 18.86
C ALA A 261 15.89 -7.40 19.90
N PHE A 262 15.51 -7.81 21.11
CA PHE A 262 15.22 -6.92 22.25
C PHE A 262 16.47 -6.19 22.79
N PRO A 263 16.30 -4.95 23.33
CA PRO A 263 15.05 -4.17 23.44
C PRO A 263 14.72 -3.39 22.16
N TYR A 264 13.47 -3.38 21.73
CA TYR A 264 13.00 -2.58 20.60
C TYR A 264 11.55 -2.10 20.76
N THR A 265 11.15 -1.12 19.95
CA THR A 265 9.77 -0.62 19.83
C THR A 265 9.54 -0.17 18.38
N GLY A 266 8.28 -0.05 17.95
CA GLY A 266 7.97 0.43 16.61
C GLY A 266 8.10 1.95 16.48
N TRP A 267 8.60 2.42 15.33
CA TRP A 267 8.74 3.82 14.98
C TRP A 267 7.93 4.15 13.74
N ILE A 268 7.36 5.36 13.73
CA ILE A 268 6.83 5.99 12.52
C ILE A 268 7.46 7.36 12.42
N ILE A 269 8.17 7.62 11.31
CA ILE A 269 8.90 8.86 11.11
C ILE A 269 8.36 9.55 9.87
N ALA A 270 8.02 10.83 10.00
CA ALA A 270 7.46 11.63 8.93
C ALA A 270 8.49 12.64 8.40
N TYR A 271 8.53 12.77 7.07
CA TYR A 271 9.40 13.70 6.37
C TYR A 271 8.58 14.59 5.41
N ASN A 272 9.04 15.81 5.22
CA ASN A 272 8.54 16.67 4.16
C ASN A 272 9.08 16.16 2.82
N ALA A 273 8.20 15.76 1.90
CA ALA A 273 8.58 15.14 0.64
C ALA A 273 9.37 16.10 -0.29
N SER A 274 9.25 17.41 -0.15
CA SER A 274 9.96 18.37 -1.00
C SER A 274 11.34 18.80 -0.48
N THR A 275 11.66 18.51 0.79
CA THR A 275 12.92 18.94 1.42
C THR A 275 13.66 17.82 2.14
N LEU A 276 13.06 16.64 2.29
CA LEU A 276 13.51 15.51 3.08
C LEU A 276 13.73 15.83 4.57
N ALA A 277 13.29 17.00 5.03
CA ALA A 277 13.39 17.36 6.43
C ALA A 277 12.41 16.51 7.26
N ARG A 278 12.90 15.92 8.36
CA ARG A 278 12.05 15.20 9.32
C ARG A 278 11.07 16.18 9.97
N THR A 279 9.77 15.88 9.92
CA THR A 279 8.70 16.75 10.43
C THR A 279 8.07 16.24 11.72
N ALA A 280 8.01 14.90 11.90
CA ALA A 280 7.45 14.31 13.10
C ALA A 280 8.02 12.91 13.37
N VAL A 281 7.91 12.47 14.60
CA VAL A 281 8.27 11.13 15.07
C VAL A 281 7.19 10.63 16.01
N LEU A 282 6.79 9.37 15.87
CA LEU A 282 5.97 8.63 16.82
C LEU A 282 6.68 7.32 17.15
N ASN A 283 6.78 7.00 18.43
CA ASN A 283 7.10 5.68 18.92
C ASN A 283 5.82 5.04 19.46
N VAL A 284 5.48 3.82 19.03
CA VAL A 284 4.18 3.22 19.32
C VAL A 284 4.12 2.52 20.70
N ALA A 285 5.27 2.40 21.39
CA ALA A 285 5.33 1.88 22.75
C ALA A 285 6.54 2.45 23.51
N PRO A 286 6.56 3.78 23.75
CA PRO A 286 7.73 4.48 24.27
C PRO A 286 8.10 4.09 25.71
N ASN A 287 7.18 3.53 26.46
CA ASN A 287 7.35 3.24 27.89
C ASN A 287 7.30 1.75 28.21
N SER A 288 7.27 0.88 27.19
CA SER A 288 7.24 -0.57 27.31
C SER A 288 8.53 -1.21 27.85
N GLY A 289 9.61 -0.44 28.00
CA GLY A 289 10.95 -0.98 28.31
C GLY A 289 11.60 -1.72 27.14
N GLY A 290 11.14 -1.48 25.91
CA GLY A 290 11.63 -2.17 24.72
C GLY A 290 11.00 -3.54 24.48
N MET A 291 9.78 -3.76 24.96
CA MET A 291 9.05 -5.03 24.86
C MET A 291 8.14 -5.06 23.60
N GLY A 292 8.69 -4.86 22.40
CA GLY A 292 7.88 -4.75 21.16
C GLY A 292 7.03 -3.50 21.29
N PRO A 293 5.82 -3.30 20.82
CA PRO A 293 5.36 -3.71 19.51
C PRO A 293 6.05 -2.95 18.37
N ALA A 294 5.95 -3.44 17.15
CA ALA A 294 6.58 -2.86 15.97
C ALA A 294 5.63 -2.82 14.77
N ILE A 295 6.07 -2.22 13.64
CA ILE A 295 5.27 -2.14 12.41
C ILE A 295 5.85 -3.12 11.39
N TRP A 296 5.44 -4.38 11.46
CA TRP A 296 5.87 -5.44 10.53
C TRP A 296 5.14 -5.39 9.21
N MET A 297 3.85 -5.60 9.23
CA MET A 297 2.91 -5.61 8.11
C MET A 297 3.34 -6.46 6.90
N SER A 298 4.38 -7.30 7.03
CA SER A 298 4.86 -8.27 6.02
C SER A 298 5.01 -7.70 4.60
N GLY A 299 5.69 -6.56 4.47
CA GLY A 299 5.84 -5.85 3.19
C GLY A 299 4.61 -5.03 2.78
N GLY A 300 3.49 -5.13 3.52
CA GLY A 300 2.38 -4.19 3.43
C GLY A 300 2.81 -2.80 3.90
N GLY A 301 1.97 -1.80 3.73
CA GLY A 301 2.30 -0.43 4.13
C GLY A 301 1.17 0.27 4.84
N PRO A 302 1.46 1.35 5.58
CA PRO A 302 0.43 2.20 6.12
C PRO A 302 -0.57 2.61 5.04
N ALA A 303 -1.86 2.61 5.38
CA ALA A 303 -2.91 3.14 4.52
C ALA A 303 -3.24 4.58 4.92
N ALA A 304 -3.81 5.36 4.00
CA ALA A 304 -4.28 6.71 4.32
C ALA A 304 -5.67 7.00 3.72
N ASP A 305 -6.45 7.81 4.43
CA ASP A 305 -7.71 8.33 3.93
C ASP A 305 -7.54 9.70 3.23
N ALA A 306 -8.60 10.18 2.60
CA ALA A 306 -8.60 11.46 1.89
C ALA A 306 -8.37 12.68 2.81
N ALA A 307 -8.56 12.54 4.12
CA ALA A 307 -8.28 13.59 5.09
C ALA A 307 -6.80 13.61 5.52
N GLY A 308 -6.01 12.59 5.09
CA GLY A 308 -4.60 12.45 5.43
C GLY A 308 -4.36 11.75 6.76
N ASN A 309 -5.39 11.12 7.35
CA ASN A 309 -5.15 10.22 8.48
C ASN A 309 -4.45 8.96 7.99
N VAL A 310 -3.46 8.51 8.77
CA VAL A 310 -2.65 7.31 8.47
C VAL A 310 -3.10 6.16 9.37
N TYR A 311 -3.16 4.97 8.79
CA TYR A 311 -3.62 3.76 9.49
C TYR A 311 -2.56 2.68 9.42
N VAL A 312 -2.22 2.08 10.57
CA VAL A 312 -1.25 1.00 10.70
C VAL A 312 -1.76 -0.11 11.63
N LEU A 313 -1.17 -1.29 11.50
CA LEU A 313 -1.29 -2.38 12.47
C LEU A 313 0.03 -2.48 13.25
N THR A 314 -0.06 -2.59 14.58
CA THR A 314 1.09 -2.91 15.41
C THR A 314 1.12 -4.40 15.73
N ALA A 315 2.34 -4.93 15.84
CA ALA A 315 2.59 -6.31 16.22
C ALA A 315 2.31 -6.55 17.73
N ASN A 316 2.48 -7.79 18.18
CA ASN A 316 2.44 -8.17 19.58
C ASN A 316 3.47 -7.37 20.41
N GLY A 317 3.28 -7.35 21.71
CA GLY A 317 4.13 -6.63 22.66
C GLY A 317 3.30 -5.84 23.66
N ALA A 318 3.93 -4.91 24.35
CA ALA A 318 3.29 -4.21 25.44
C ALA A 318 2.09 -3.36 24.99
N PHE A 319 0.95 -3.59 25.62
CA PHE A 319 -0.21 -2.72 25.60
C PHE A 319 -0.55 -2.29 27.02
N GLU A 320 -0.74 -0.99 27.24
CA GLU A 320 -1.14 -0.51 28.55
C GLU A 320 -2.65 -0.51 28.73
N THR A 321 -3.15 -1.31 29.67
CA THR A 321 -4.58 -1.41 30.01
C THR A 321 -5.07 -0.31 30.95
N THR A 322 -4.19 0.48 31.54
CA THR A 322 -4.56 1.66 32.33
C THR A 322 -4.77 2.84 31.41
N LEU A 323 -6.03 3.22 31.25
CA LEU A 323 -6.43 4.25 30.31
C LEU A 323 -6.59 5.62 30.98
N ASP A 324 -6.32 6.68 30.23
CA ASP A 324 -6.63 8.04 30.62
C ASP A 324 -8.15 8.34 30.57
N ALA A 325 -8.56 9.55 30.98
CA ALA A 325 -9.95 9.98 30.95
C ALA A 325 -10.56 10.03 29.54
N SER A 326 -9.72 10.05 28.50
CA SER A 326 -10.12 10.00 27.09
C SER A 326 -10.15 8.59 26.53
N GLY A 327 -9.76 7.57 27.32
CA GLY A 327 -9.73 6.16 26.93
C GLY A 327 -8.51 5.77 26.11
N PHE A 328 -7.38 6.48 26.24
CA PHE A 328 -6.10 6.11 25.63
C PHE A 328 -5.14 5.52 26.69
N PRO A 329 -4.23 4.60 26.31
CA PRO A 329 -3.16 4.13 27.18
C PRO A 329 -2.38 5.29 27.81
N ASN A 330 -2.29 5.32 29.15
CA ASN A 330 -1.65 6.41 29.90
C ASN A 330 -0.16 6.59 29.56
N GLN A 331 0.51 5.50 29.18
CA GLN A 331 1.93 5.50 28.86
C GLN A 331 2.19 5.54 27.35
N GLY A 332 1.13 5.42 26.53
CA GLY A 332 1.22 5.47 25.07
C GLY A 332 1.73 4.19 24.42
N ASP A 333 1.60 3.04 25.10
CA ASP A 333 2.05 1.73 24.61
C ASP A 333 0.88 0.99 23.94
N PHE A 334 1.01 0.73 22.61
CA PHE A 334 -0.05 0.23 21.74
C PHE A 334 0.35 -1.10 21.07
N GLY A 335 0.44 -2.19 21.84
CA GLY A 335 0.61 -3.55 21.32
C GLY A 335 -0.65 -4.06 20.63
N ASN A 336 -0.50 -4.91 19.63
CA ASN A 336 -1.58 -5.60 18.90
C ASN A 336 -2.78 -4.69 18.58
N SER A 337 -2.52 -3.54 17.95
CA SER A 337 -3.53 -2.49 17.75
C SER A 337 -3.71 -2.10 16.29
N PHE A 338 -4.94 -1.78 15.91
CA PHE A 338 -5.22 -0.88 14.80
C PHE A 338 -5.00 0.55 15.28
N LEU A 339 -4.16 1.31 14.65
CA LEU A 339 -3.94 2.72 14.97
C LEU A 339 -4.41 3.62 13.84
N LYS A 340 -5.12 4.68 14.21
CA LYS A 340 -5.39 5.84 13.38
C LYS A 340 -4.51 6.98 13.86
N LEU A 341 -3.66 7.47 12.98
CA LEU A 341 -2.72 8.55 13.26
C LEU A 341 -3.17 9.81 12.55
N SER A 342 -2.98 10.95 13.19
CA SER A 342 -3.21 12.24 12.55
C SER A 342 -2.06 13.21 12.85
N MET A 343 -1.79 14.09 11.90
CA MET A 343 -0.86 15.19 12.06
C MET A 343 -1.62 16.39 12.62
N ALA A 344 -1.30 16.81 13.83
CA ALA A 344 -1.91 17.97 14.48
C ALA A 344 -0.83 18.90 15.03
N ALA A 345 -0.88 20.17 14.68
CA ALA A 345 0.08 21.20 15.13
C ALA A 345 1.57 20.80 14.94
N GLY A 346 1.87 20.04 13.88
CA GLY A 346 3.22 19.55 13.60
C GLY A 346 3.66 18.32 14.40
N ALA A 347 2.77 17.71 15.15
CA ALA A 347 3.01 16.45 15.86
C ALA A 347 2.19 15.31 15.25
N LEU A 348 2.80 14.15 15.12
CA LEU A 348 2.13 12.90 14.76
C LEU A 348 1.66 12.21 16.04
N ALA A 349 0.38 11.89 16.13
CA ALA A 349 -0.21 11.28 17.31
C ALA A 349 -1.27 10.23 16.95
N VAL A 350 -1.48 9.26 17.85
CA VAL A 350 -2.62 8.34 17.78
C VAL A 350 -3.89 9.14 18.08
N SER A 351 -4.79 9.23 17.11
CA SER A 351 -6.06 9.97 17.22
C SER A 351 -7.25 9.08 17.52
N ASP A 352 -7.14 7.79 17.19
CA ASP A 352 -8.09 6.74 17.57
C ASP A 352 -7.41 5.36 17.43
N TYR A 353 -7.96 4.32 18.05
CA TYR A 353 -7.38 2.97 17.97
C TYR A 353 -8.42 1.89 18.27
N PHE A 354 -8.07 0.65 17.95
CA PHE A 354 -8.71 -0.56 18.46
C PHE A 354 -7.63 -1.55 18.90
N THR A 355 -7.82 -2.13 20.08
CA THR A 355 -7.03 -3.25 20.61
C THR A 355 -7.99 -4.32 21.14
N MET A 356 -7.72 -5.58 20.83
CA MET A 356 -8.58 -6.69 21.26
C MET A 356 -8.56 -6.87 22.78
N PHE A 357 -9.68 -7.37 23.34
CA PHE A 357 -9.86 -7.54 24.79
C PHE A 357 -8.88 -8.55 25.41
N ASN A 358 -8.41 -9.52 24.61
CA ASN A 358 -7.51 -10.60 24.99
C ASN A 358 -6.06 -10.35 24.50
N GLU A 359 -5.67 -9.09 24.28
CA GLU A 359 -4.38 -8.68 23.73
C GLU A 359 -3.19 -9.32 24.47
N ALA A 360 -3.20 -9.31 25.82
CA ALA A 360 -2.11 -9.89 26.62
C ALA A 360 -1.94 -11.40 26.38
N ASP A 361 -3.03 -12.12 26.19
CA ASP A 361 -3.03 -13.55 25.87
C ASP A 361 -2.50 -13.81 24.45
N GLU A 362 -2.92 -13.02 23.45
CA GLU A 362 -2.40 -13.09 22.09
C GLU A 362 -0.92 -12.73 22.02
N SER A 363 -0.50 -11.66 22.67
CA SER A 363 0.92 -11.29 22.77
C SER A 363 1.78 -12.40 23.38
N SER A 364 1.26 -13.10 24.41
CA SER A 364 1.98 -14.21 25.04
C SER A 364 2.12 -15.45 24.15
N ARG A 365 1.28 -15.59 23.13
CA ARG A 365 1.30 -16.70 22.16
C ARG A 365 1.93 -16.32 20.80
N ASP A 366 2.50 -15.13 20.70
CA ASP A 366 3.05 -14.61 19.44
C ASP A 366 1.97 -14.49 18.33
N GLU A 367 0.75 -14.12 18.70
CA GLU A 367 -0.36 -13.92 17.77
C GLU A 367 -0.45 -12.45 17.35
N ASP A 368 0.53 -12.03 16.50
CA ASP A 368 0.60 -10.66 16.00
C ASP A 368 -0.59 -10.27 15.14
N LEU A 369 -1.31 -9.23 15.50
CA LEU A 369 -2.21 -8.53 14.59
C LEU A 369 -1.42 -7.86 13.45
N GLY A 370 -0.29 -7.24 13.77
CA GLY A 370 0.56 -6.52 12.83
C GLY A 370 1.41 -7.41 11.90
N SER A 371 1.26 -8.73 11.93
CA SER A 371 1.86 -9.61 10.93
C SER A 371 1.21 -9.44 9.55
N GLY A 372 -0.06 -9.11 9.48
CA GLY A 372 -0.78 -8.80 8.25
C GLY A 372 -0.82 -7.30 7.91
N GLY A 373 -1.30 -6.98 6.72
CA GLY A 373 -1.48 -5.60 6.26
C GLY A 373 -2.89 -5.06 6.49
N ILE A 374 -2.99 -3.73 6.60
CA ILE A 374 -4.26 -3.01 6.70
C ILE A 374 -4.75 -2.58 5.31
N MET A 375 -6.08 -2.55 5.13
CA MET A 375 -6.73 -1.99 3.94
C MET A 375 -7.94 -1.16 4.36
N LEU A 376 -8.11 0.03 3.76
CA LEU A 376 -9.31 0.83 3.92
C LEU A 376 -10.32 0.45 2.84
N LEU A 377 -11.55 0.12 3.25
CA LEU A 377 -12.62 -0.13 2.31
C LEU A 377 -13.14 1.18 1.71
N PRO A 378 -13.63 1.17 0.47
CA PRO A 378 -14.49 2.24 -0.02
C PRO A 378 -15.67 2.48 0.93
N ASP A 379 -16.24 3.66 0.88
CA ASP A 379 -17.45 3.99 1.65
C ASP A 379 -18.57 3.01 1.29
N VAL A 380 -19.16 2.36 2.29
CA VAL A 380 -20.22 1.35 2.13
C VAL A 380 -21.43 1.74 2.98
N THR A 381 -22.65 1.44 2.48
CA THR A 381 -23.89 1.78 3.18
C THR A 381 -24.40 0.58 3.97
N ASP A 382 -24.71 0.76 5.25
CA ASP A 382 -25.31 -0.27 6.10
C ASP A 382 -26.81 -0.46 5.85
N SER A 383 -27.42 -1.44 6.51
CA SER A 383 -28.86 -1.74 6.39
C SER A 383 -29.77 -0.62 6.85
N GLY A 384 -29.27 0.32 7.64
CA GLY A 384 -29.99 1.52 8.09
C GLY A 384 -29.83 2.72 7.15
N GLY A 385 -29.13 2.58 6.01
CA GLY A 385 -28.87 3.66 5.07
C GLY A 385 -27.70 4.58 5.47
N THR A 386 -26.93 4.24 6.53
CA THR A 386 -25.80 5.05 6.99
C THR A 386 -24.53 4.63 6.25
N VAL A 387 -23.78 5.61 5.74
CA VAL A 387 -22.46 5.39 5.15
C VAL A 387 -21.48 5.03 6.25
N ARG A 388 -20.74 3.94 6.06
CA ARG A 388 -19.69 3.46 6.95
C ARG A 388 -18.33 3.55 6.28
N ARG A 389 -17.36 4.04 7.01
CA ARG A 389 -15.96 4.10 6.62
C ARG A 389 -15.21 3.03 7.39
N LEU A 390 -14.86 1.94 6.71
CA LEU A 390 -14.33 0.76 7.37
C LEU A 390 -12.88 0.52 6.99
N ALA A 391 -12.13 -0.09 7.92
CA ALA A 391 -10.81 -0.69 7.68
C ALA A 391 -10.87 -2.18 7.99
N VAL A 392 -10.09 -2.98 7.28
CA VAL A 392 -9.97 -4.42 7.52
C VAL A 392 -8.51 -4.80 7.72
N GLY A 393 -8.28 -5.81 8.57
CA GLY A 393 -6.99 -6.42 8.81
C GLY A 393 -7.17 -7.76 9.51
N ALA A 394 -6.10 -8.54 9.54
CA ALA A 394 -6.03 -9.84 10.19
C ALA A 394 -4.59 -10.14 10.57
N GLY A 395 -4.39 -10.94 11.61
CA GLY A 395 -3.10 -11.32 12.14
C GLY A 395 -2.88 -12.82 12.24
N LYS A 396 -1.92 -13.22 13.09
CA LYS A 396 -1.55 -14.64 13.28
C LYS A 396 -2.67 -15.46 13.94
N ASP A 397 -3.60 -14.83 14.67
CA ASP A 397 -4.75 -15.47 15.31
C ASP A 397 -5.78 -16.06 14.34
N GLY A 398 -5.75 -15.62 13.06
CA GLY A 398 -6.70 -16.06 12.03
C GLY A 398 -8.10 -15.43 12.14
N ASN A 399 -8.28 -14.44 13.00
CA ASN A 399 -9.49 -13.65 13.06
C ASN A 399 -9.45 -12.52 12.01
N LEU A 400 -10.63 -12.15 11.51
CA LEU A 400 -10.77 -11.06 10.58
C LEU A 400 -11.47 -9.89 11.30
N TYR A 401 -10.80 -8.76 11.38
CA TYR A 401 -11.26 -7.57 12.07
C TYR A 401 -11.73 -6.52 11.08
N VAL A 402 -12.95 -5.99 11.30
CA VAL A 402 -13.51 -4.86 10.56
C VAL A 402 -13.75 -3.72 11.55
N VAL A 403 -13.02 -2.64 11.37
CA VAL A 403 -13.02 -1.49 12.29
C VAL A 403 -13.67 -0.29 11.62
N ASN A 404 -14.55 0.42 12.34
CA ASN A 404 -15.11 1.68 11.85
C ASN A 404 -14.12 2.83 12.06
N ARG A 405 -13.61 3.43 10.99
CA ARG A 405 -12.62 4.53 11.04
C ARG A 405 -13.13 5.82 11.68
N ASP A 406 -14.44 5.98 11.84
CA ASP A 406 -15.04 7.14 12.50
C ASP A 406 -15.11 6.97 14.04
N SER A 407 -15.03 5.72 14.53
CA SER A 407 -14.94 5.35 15.95
C SER A 407 -14.45 3.92 16.04
N MET A 408 -13.17 3.74 16.33
CA MET A 408 -12.50 2.44 16.19
C MET A 408 -12.80 1.46 17.32
N GLY A 409 -13.39 1.95 18.44
CA GLY A 409 -13.85 1.11 19.55
C GLY A 409 -12.90 1.06 20.74
N ARG A 410 -11.62 1.35 20.54
CA ARG A 410 -10.58 1.37 21.58
C ARG A 410 -10.42 0.04 22.30
N PHE A 411 -9.85 0.06 23.50
CA PHE A 411 -9.72 -1.12 24.35
C PHE A 411 -10.90 -1.22 25.31
N ASN A 412 -11.45 -2.42 25.46
CA ASN A 412 -12.40 -2.77 26.48
C ASN A 412 -12.07 -4.18 26.99
N SER A 413 -11.80 -4.33 28.28
CA SER A 413 -11.33 -5.58 28.89
C SER A 413 -12.32 -6.75 28.88
N ALA A 414 -13.57 -6.52 28.47
CA ALA A 414 -14.62 -7.55 28.47
C ALA A 414 -14.94 -8.09 27.06
N THR A 415 -14.82 -7.26 26.01
CA THR A 415 -15.23 -7.64 24.65
C THR A 415 -14.71 -6.65 23.62
N ASN A 416 -14.54 -7.09 22.38
CA ASN A 416 -14.15 -6.24 21.26
C ASN A 416 -15.29 -5.30 20.84
N GLN A 417 -15.05 -3.98 20.97
CA GLN A 417 -16.02 -2.92 20.62
C GLN A 417 -15.79 -2.46 19.18
N ILE A 418 -15.87 -3.38 18.19
CA ILE A 418 -15.63 -3.09 16.78
C ILE A 418 -16.86 -3.28 15.91
N TRP A 419 -16.76 -2.88 14.65
CA TRP A 419 -17.86 -3.00 13.69
C TRP A 419 -18.25 -4.46 13.42
N GLN A 420 -17.24 -5.31 13.18
CA GLN A 420 -17.42 -6.75 12.97
C GLN A 420 -16.12 -7.49 13.26
N GLU A 421 -16.26 -8.66 13.88
CA GLU A 421 -15.20 -9.65 14.00
C GLU A 421 -15.72 -10.98 13.44
N LEU A 422 -14.88 -11.68 12.70
CA LEU A 422 -15.12 -13.03 12.22
C LEU A 422 -14.05 -13.94 12.82
N THR A 423 -14.36 -14.53 13.95
CA THR A 423 -13.45 -15.40 14.71
C THR A 423 -13.16 -16.68 13.94
N GLY A 424 -11.87 -17.03 13.75
CA GLY A 424 -11.43 -18.23 13.06
C GLY A 424 -11.84 -18.28 11.59
N ALA A 425 -12.08 -17.12 10.96
CA ALA A 425 -12.50 -17.06 9.54
C ALA A 425 -11.38 -17.41 8.58
N LEU A 426 -10.13 -17.27 9.01
CA LEU A 426 -8.92 -17.51 8.23
C LEU A 426 -8.11 -18.62 8.89
N THR A 427 -7.31 -19.34 8.10
CA THR A 427 -6.25 -20.19 8.66
C THR A 427 -5.28 -19.28 9.44
N PRO A 428 -4.90 -19.63 10.68
CA PRO A 428 -3.96 -18.83 11.47
C PRO A 428 -2.64 -18.58 10.74
N GLY A 429 -2.07 -17.38 10.97
CA GLY A 429 -0.85 -16.93 10.30
C GLY A 429 -1.15 -16.12 9.04
N ILE A 430 -1.60 -14.89 9.24
CA ILE A 430 -1.77 -13.93 8.14
C ILE A 430 -0.52 -13.07 8.04
N TYR A 431 0.22 -13.22 6.93
CA TYR A 431 1.41 -12.44 6.57
C TYR A 431 1.22 -11.77 5.22
N SER A 432 -0.01 -11.34 4.94
CA SER A 432 -0.40 -10.78 3.64
C SER A 432 -1.29 -9.56 3.81
N THR A 433 -1.28 -8.69 2.81
CA THR A 433 -2.22 -7.57 2.73
C THR A 433 -3.42 -8.01 1.88
N PRO A 434 -4.67 -7.81 2.35
CA PRO A 434 -5.85 -8.14 1.57
C PRO A 434 -5.97 -7.30 0.29
N ALA A 435 -6.86 -7.69 -0.62
CA ALA A 435 -7.26 -6.90 -1.77
C ALA A 435 -8.78 -6.70 -1.78
N TYR A 436 -9.23 -5.67 -2.48
CA TYR A 436 -10.66 -5.35 -2.66
C TYR A 436 -11.01 -5.27 -4.14
N PHE A 437 -12.15 -5.81 -4.51
CA PHE A 437 -12.73 -5.59 -5.83
C PHE A 437 -14.25 -5.76 -5.79
N ASN A 438 -14.96 -4.77 -6.31
CA ASN A 438 -16.40 -4.83 -6.60
C ASN A 438 -17.24 -5.45 -5.46
N GLY A 439 -17.07 -4.94 -4.23
CA GLY A 439 -17.82 -5.41 -3.06
C GLY A 439 -17.31 -6.71 -2.45
N THR A 440 -16.10 -7.14 -2.78
CA THR A 440 -15.48 -8.37 -2.26
C THR A 440 -14.09 -8.07 -1.71
N VAL A 441 -13.74 -8.67 -0.57
CA VAL A 441 -12.42 -8.62 0.05
C VAL A 441 -11.76 -10.00 -0.07
N TYR A 442 -10.49 -10.03 -0.45
CA TYR A 442 -9.72 -11.26 -0.68
C TYR A 442 -8.57 -11.35 0.34
N PHE A 443 -8.46 -12.50 1.03
CA PHE A 443 -7.42 -12.81 2.00
C PHE A 443 -6.67 -14.08 1.62
N GLY A 444 -5.34 -14.04 1.65
CA GLY A 444 -4.46 -15.15 1.33
C GLY A 444 -3.64 -15.62 2.55
N PRO A 445 -4.22 -16.43 3.47
CA PRO A 445 -3.55 -16.89 4.66
C PRO A 445 -2.42 -17.89 4.36
N HIS A 446 -1.46 -18.00 5.27
CA HIS A 446 -0.49 -19.08 5.30
C HIS A 446 -1.19 -20.44 5.50
N GLY A 447 -0.75 -21.47 4.77
CA GLY A 447 -1.28 -22.83 4.90
C GLY A 447 -2.75 -22.98 4.52
N GLY A 448 -3.39 -21.92 3.99
CA GLY A 448 -4.79 -21.88 3.64
C GLY A 448 -5.06 -21.49 2.19
N ALA A 449 -6.31 -21.64 1.77
CA ALA A 449 -6.78 -21.16 0.48
C ALA A 449 -6.85 -19.61 0.44
N LEU A 450 -6.73 -19.02 -0.72
CA LEU A 450 -7.15 -17.63 -0.96
C LEU A 450 -8.68 -17.58 -0.86
N LEU A 451 -9.21 -16.72 -0.01
CA LEU A 451 -10.62 -16.63 0.37
C LEU A 451 -11.22 -15.30 -0.08
N ALA A 452 -12.45 -15.31 -0.56
CA ALA A 452 -13.23 -14.14 -0.94
C ALA A 452 -14.41 -13.95 0.02
N PHE A 453 -14.57 -12.74 0.58
CA PHE A 453 -15.68 -12.38 1.47
C PHE A 453 -16.48 -11.25 0.84
N ALA A 454 -17.75 -11.51 0.52
CA ALA A 454 -18.63 -10.50 -0.04
C ALA A 454 -19.06 -9.47 1.03
N ILE A 455 -19.14 -8.19 0.64
CA ILE A 455 -19.67 -7.12 1.48
C ILE A 455 -21.17 -6.96 1.20
N ASN A 456 -21.98 -7.03 2.24
CA ASN A 456 -23.42 -6.74 2.17
C ASN A 456 -23.81 -5.87 3.38
N ALA A 457 -24.50 -4.76 3.12
CA ALA A 457 -24.91 -3.81 4.16
C ALA A 457 -23.77 -3.44 5.13
N ALA A 458 -22.61 -3.12 4.57
CA ALA A 458 -21.38 -2.77 5.28
C ALA A 458 -20.81 -3.87 6.20
N ARG A 459 -21.15 -5.14 5.97
CA ARG A 459 -20.59 -6.30 6.68
C ARG A 459 -20.05 -7.31 5.71
N LEU A 460 -18.94 -7.93 6.07
CA LEU A 460 -18.40 -9.10 5.38
C LEU A 460 -19.30 -10.32 5.65
N SER A 461 -19.45 -11.17 4.64
CA SER A 461 -20.11 -12.47 4.80
C SER A 461 -19.40 -13.31 5.87
N THR A 462 -20.14 -14.04 6.69
CA THR A 462 -19.59 -14.88 7.76
C THR A 462 -18.86 -16.13 7.26
N THR A 463 -19.06 -16.46 6.00
CA THR A 463 -18.36 -17.54 5.29
C THR A 463 -17.85 -17.00 3.96
N PRO A 464 -16.73 -17.53 3.43
CA PRO A 464 -16.25 -17.14 2.12
C PRO A 464 -17.28 -17.38 1.02
N SER A 465 -17.48 -16.40 0.14
CA SER A 465 -18.31 -16.53 -1.06
C SER A 465 -17.69 -17.44 -2.12
N SER A 466 -16.35 -17.47 -2.18
CA SER A 466 -15.58 -18.45 -2.97
C SER A 466 -14.17 -18.59 -2.40
N ARG A 467 -13.46 -19.65 -2.83
CA ARG A 467 -12.08 -19.91 -2.44
C ARG A 467 -11.34 -20.70 -3.52
N THR A 468 -10.00 -20.62 -3.50
CA THR A 468 -9.16 -21.47 -4.35
C THR A 468 -9.17 -22.92 -3.88
N SER A 469 -8.86 -23.84 -4.78
CA SER A 469 -8.59 -25.25 -4.42
C SER A 469 -7.18 -25.44 -3.85
N LEU A 470 -6.24 -24.56 -4.21
CA LEU A 470 -4.87 -24.52 -3.71
C LEU A 470 -4.83 -23.90 -2.32
N SER A 471 -3.98 -24.44 -1.44
CA SER A 471 -3.53 -23.81 -0.19
C SER A 471 -2.13 -23.25 -0.39
N PHE A 472 -1.94 -21.96 -0.09
CA PHE A 472 -0.67 -21.27 -0.25
C PHE A 472 0.28 -21.59 0.91
N THR A 473 1.50 -21.97 0.60
CA THR A 473 2.56 -22.20 1.58
C THR A 473 2.98 -20.91 2.26
N TYR A 474 3.91 -20.98 3.23
CA TYR A 474 4.45 -19.76 3.88
C TYR A 474 5.06 -18.79 2.85
N PRO A 475 4.72 -17.52 2.90
CA PRO A 475 3.92 -16.81 3.93
C PRO A 475 2.42 -16.66 3.61
N GLY A 476 1.85 -17.42 2.70
CA GLY A 476 0.56 -17.17 2.09
C GLY A 476 0.72 -16.32 0.83
N THR A 477 -0.29 -15.55 0.45
CA THR A 477 -0.22 -14.68 -0.73
C THR A 477 -0.88 -13.33 -0.50
N SER A 478 -0.24 -12.25 -0.96
CA SER A 478 -0.81 -10.90 -1.04
C SER A 478 -1.46 -10.72 -2.41
N PRO A 479 -2.80 -10.89 -2.55
CA PRO A 479 -3.46 -10.82 -3.84
C PRO A 479 -3.45 -9.40 -4.43
N ALA A 480 -3.42 -9.29 -5.75
CA ALA A 480 -3.62 -8.07 -6.50
C ALA A 480 -4.74 -8.24 -7.54
N ILE A 481 -5.38 -7.15 -7.94
CA ILE A 481 -6.53 -7.19 -8.85
C ILE A 481 -6.21 -6.40 -10.11
N SER A 482 -6.57 -6.97 -11.27
CA SER A 482 -6.71 -6.22 -12.51
C SER A 482 -8.15 -6.29 -13.02
N ALA A 483 -8.67 -5.16 -13.51
CA ALA A 483 -10.01 -5.08 -14.07
C ALA A 483 -10.18 -3.87 -14.99
N ASN A 484 -11.20 -3.88 -15.84
CA ASN A 484 -11.65 -2.72 -16.59
C ASN A 484 -12.93 -2.18 -15.92
N GLY A 485 -12.78 -1.19 -15.04
CA GLY A 485 -13.84 -0.77 -14.14
C GLY A 485 -14.31 -1.92 -13.25
N ALA A 486 -15.61 -2.27 -13.33
CA ALA A 486 -16.20 -3.40 -12.62
C ALA A 486 -16.20 -4.71 -13.44
N SER A 487 -15.56 -4.74 -14.61
CA SER A 487 -15.60 -5.87 -15.54
C SER A 487 -14.23 -6.54 -15.67
N ASN A 488 -14.24 -7.83 -16.07
CA ASN A 488 -13.03 -8.60 -16.35
C ASN A 488 -12.06 -8.70 -15.17
N GLY A 489 -12.57 -8.74 -13.94
CA GLY A 489 -11.75 -8.84 -12.74
C GLY A 489 -10.95 -10.14 -12.69
N ILE A 490 -9.64 -10.02 -12.48
CA ILE A 490 -8.71 -11.13 -12.26
C ILE A 490 -8.01 -10.92 -10.92
N VAL A 491 -7.98 -11.96 -10.10
CA VAL A 491 -7.18 -11.99 -8.87
C VAL A 491 -5.86 -12.67 -9.19
N TRP A 492 -4.77 -11.95 -8.98
CA TRP A 492 -3.40 -12.44 -9.16
C TRP A 492 -2.80 -12.82 -7.81
N ALA A 493 -2.15 -13.97 -7.75
CA ALA A 493 -1.54 -14.51 -6.54
C ALA A 493 -0.16 -15.08 -6.85
N HIS A 494 0.80 -14.81 -5.98
CA HIS A 494 2.14 -15.38 -6.02
C HIS A 494 2.24 -16.51 -4.99
N GLU A 495 2.74 -17.67 -5.41
CA GLU A 495 3.08 -18.78 -4.51
C GLU A 495 4.59 -18.83 -4.30
N ASN A 496 5.02 -18.73 -3.03
CA ASN A 496 6.43 -18.73 -2.63
C ASN A 496 6.97 -20.17 -2.55
N THR A 497 7.26 -20.73 -3.72
CA THR A 497 7.81 -22.09 -3.88
C THR A 497 9.10 -22.06 -4.70
N ASN A 498 9.73 -23.20 -4.93
CA ASN A 498 10.88 -23.32 -5.80
C ASN A 498 10.64 -24.47 -6.81
N PRO A 499 10.32 -24.16 -8.09
CA PRO A 499 10.12 -22.80 -8.64
C PRO A 499 8.87 -22.11 -8.09
N ALA A 500 8.88 -20.78 -8.09
CA ALA A 500 7.72 -19.95 -7.75
C ALA A 500 6.61 -20.09 -8.80
N VAL A 501 5.36 -19.87 -8.38
CA VAL A 501 4.21 -19.95 -9.28
C VAL A 501 3.40 -18.66 -9.26
N LEU A 502 3.08 -18.15 -10.44
CA LEU A 502 2.10 -17.09 -10.63
C LEU A 502 0.75 -17.73 -10.96
N HIS A 503 -0.28 -17.38 -10.20
CA HIS A 503 -1.66 -17.80 -10.41
C HIS A 503 -2.53 -16.61 -10.82
N ALA A 504 -3.54 -16.87 -11.63
CA ALA A 504 -4.62 -15.96 -11.96
C ALA A 504 -5.97 -16.64 -11.78
N TYR A 505 -6.88 -16.01 -11.05
CA TYR A 505 -8.22 -16.52 -10.78
C TYR A 505 -9.29 -15.53 -11.24
N ASP A 506 -10.46 -16.03 -11.60
CA ASP A 506 -11.64 -15.19 -11.83
C ASP A 506 -12.04 -14.50 -10.51
N ALA A 507 -12.09 -13.17 -10.52
CA ALA A 507 -12.44 -12.40 -9.31
C ALA A 507 -13.88 -12.66 -8.83
N GLY A 508 -14.78 -13.08 -9.72
CA GLY A 508 -16.16 -13.46 -9.35
C GLY A 508 -16.26 -14.84 -8.70
N ASN A 509 -15.27 -15.72 -8.94
CA ASN A 509 -15.23 -17.07 -8.38
C ASN A 509 -13.81 -17.65 -8.35
N LEU A 510 -13.17 -17.63 -7.19
CA LEU A 510 -11.80 -18.11 -6.99
C LEU A 510 -11.62 -19.63 -7.27
N ALA A 511 -12.70 -20.41 -7.35
CA ALA A 511 -12.59 -21.81 -7.78
C ALA A 511 -12.24 -21.96 -9.28
N ASN A 512 -12.35 -20.88 -10.04
CA ASN A 512 -12.04 -20.81 -11.46
C ASN A 512 -10.62 -20.26 -11.66
N GLU A 513 -9.62 -21.14 -11.69
CA GLU A 513 -8.24 -20.78 -12.05
C GLU A 513 -8.15 -20.56 -13.55
N LEU A 514 -7.73 -19.37 -13.97
CA LEU A 514 -7.59 -18.96 -15.36
C LEU A 514 -6.22 -19.35 -15.92
N TYR A 515 -5.18 -19.20 -15.08
CA TYR A 515 -3.79 -19.42 -15.45
C TYR A 515 -2.97 -19.85 -14.23
N ASN A 516 -1.99 -20.69 -14.53
CA ASN A 516 -0.99 -21.14 -13.57
C ASN A 516 0.33 -21.35 -14.32
N SER A 517 1.39 -20.65 -13.92
CA SER A 517 2.69 -20.65 -14.62
C SER A 517 3.37 -22.03 -14.62
N ALA A 518 3.06 -22.90 -13.64
CA ALA A 518 3.58 -24.25 -13.57
C ALA A 518 2.96 -25.21 -14.62
N GLN A 519 1.81 -24.84 -15.21
CA GLN A 519 1.11 -25.66 -16.22
C GLN A 519 1.66 -25.47 -17.64
N ALA A 520 2.54 -24.49 -17.86
CA ALA A 520 3.12 -24.27 -19.18
C ALA A 520 4.06 -25.40 -19.59
N ALA A 521 3.89 -25.91 -20.80
CA ALA A 521 4.69 -27.02 -21.32
C ALA A 521 6.20 -26.69 -21.32
N ASN A 522 7.01 -27.68 -21.00
CA ASN A 522 8.48 -27.57 -20.98
C ASN A 522 9.03 -26.48 -20.02
N GLY A 523 8.26 -26.12 -19.01
CA GLY A 523 8.69 -25.09 -18.05
C GLY A 523 8.83 -23.67 -18.65
N ARG A 524 8.12 -23.38 -19.75
CA ARG A 524 8.20 -22.09 -20.45
C ARG A 524 8.06 -20.88 -19.52
N ASP A 525 7.18 -20.99 -18.52
CA ASP A 525 6.80 -19.88 -17.64
C ASP A 525 7.46 -19.98 -16.25
N GLN A 526 8.51 -20.80 -16.10
CA GLN A 526 9.31 -20.85 -14.89
C GLN A 526 10.18 -19.58 -14.74
N PHE A 527 10.18 -18.97 -13.55
CA PHE A 527 10.88 -17.72 -13.27
C PHE A 527 11.77 -17.78 -12.00
N GLY A 528 12.19 -18.96 -11.61
CA GLY A 528 13.12 -19.17 -10.49
C GLY A 528 12.41 -19.42 -9.15
N ALA A 529 13.18 -19.32 -8.06
CA ALA A 529 12.65 -19.47 -6.71
C ALA A 529 11.87 -18.23 -6.28
N GLY A 530 10.85 -18.42 -5.45
CA GLY A 530 10.04 -17.35 -4.90
C GLY A 530 10.76 -16.53 -3.82
N ASN A 531 10.25 -15.35 -3.57
CA ASN A 531 10.52 -14.53 -2.40
C ASN A 531 9.28 -14.49 -1.52
N LYS A 532 9.46 -14.34 -0.20
CA LYS A 532 8.34 -14.12 0.71
C LYS A 532 7.80 -12.68 0.57
N PHE A 533 6.50 -12.51 0.83
CA PHE A 533 5.78 -11.22 0.87
C PHE A 533 5.63 -10.49 -0.49
N ILE A 534 5.90 -11.16 -1.60
CA ILE A 534 5.75 -10.56 -2.93
C ILE A 534 4.27 -10.31 -3.26
N THR A 535 4.01 -9.10 -3.78
CA THR A 535 2.71 -8.70 -4.33
C THR A 535 2.83 -8.54 -5.84
N PRO A 536 2.01 -9.20 -6.67
CA PRO A 536 1.99 -8.98 -8.11
C PRO A 536 1.61 -7.53 -8.44
N VAL A 537 2.31 -6.93 -9.43
CA VAL A 537 1.97 -5.60 -9.95
C VAL A 537 1.45 -5.75 -11.37
N ILE A 538 0.26 -5.20 -11.63
CA ILE A 538 -0.36 -5.27 -12.96
C ILE A 538 -0.41 -3.86 -13.55
N ALA A 539 0.21 -3.69 -14.72
CA ALA A 539 0.18 -2.45 -15.48
C ALA A 539 0.38 -2.71 -16.97
N ASP A 540 -0.37 -2.00 -17.81
CA ASP A 540 -0.20 -1.98 -19.28
C ASP A 540 -0.15 -3.38 -19.91
N GLY A 541 -1.07 -4.26 -19.54
CA GLY A 541 -1.15 -5.62 -20.07
C GLY A 541 -0.04 -6.56 -19.59
N LYS A 542 0.68 -6.21 -18.55
CA LYS A 542 1.80 -6.98 -18.00
C LYS A 542 1.62 -7.21 -16.49
N VAL A 543 2.22 -8.30 -16.00
CA VAL A 543 2.31 -8.63 -14.57
C VAL A 543 3.79 -8.73 -14.20
N PHE A 544 4.19 -7.97 -13.18
CA PHE A 544 5.57 -7.89 -12.69
C PHE A 544 5.68 -8.59 -11.34
N ILE A 545 6.66 -9.48 -11.20
CA ILE A 545 6.89 -10.29 -9.98
C ILE A 545 8.36 -10.14 -9.57
N GLY A 546 8.62 -9.67 -8.36
CA GLY A 546 9.96 -9.67 -7.76
C GLY A 546 10.49 -11.10 -7.57
N THR A 547 11.76 -11.33 -7.88
CA THR A 547 12.42 -12.63 -7.82
C THR A 547 13.75 -12.55 -7.06
N GLN A 548 14.45 -13.67 -6.93
CA GLN A 548 15.79 -13.74 -6.30
C GLN A 548 16.89 -12.96 -7.07
N SER A 549 16.64 -12.55 -8.32
CA SER A 549 17.67 -11.92 -9.18
C SER A 549 17.09 -10.91 -10.17
N GLY A 550 15.95 -10.33 -9.85
CA GLY A 550 15.30 -9.34 -10.71
C GLY A 550 13.78 -9.41 -10.69
N VAL A 551 13.16 -9.11 -11.83
CA VAL A 551 11.70 -9.08 -11.98
C VAL A 551 11.28 -9.94 -13.17
N ALA A 552 10.40 -10.91 -12.92
CA ALA A 552 9.72 -11.66 -13.99
C ALA A 552 8.56 -10.83 -14.56
N VAL A 553 8.47 -10.73 -15.88
CA VAL A 553 7.44 -9.99 -16.61
C VAL A 553 6.59 -10.98 -17.39
N PHE A 554 5.32 -11.08 -17.04
CA PHE A 554 4.33 -11.86 -17.74
C PHE A 554 3.42 -10.97 -18.59
N GLY A 555 2.84 -11.53 -19.65
CA GLY A 555 1.91 -10.83 -20.51
C GLY A 555 1.37 -11.73 -21.62
N LEU A 556 0.62 -11.14 -22.57
CA LEU A 556 0.12 -11.89 -23.71
C LEU A 556 1.27 -12.36 -24.61
N LEU A 557 1.21 -13.62 -25.01
CA LEU A 557 2.13 -14.22 -25.99
C LEU A 557 1.73 -13.81 -27.40
N ASN A 558 2.72 -13.50 -28.25
CA ASN A 558 2.52 -13.16 -29.66
C ASN A 558 2.21 -14.40 -30.51
#